data_b9d44bf8a86c5244ec4e080d831a829f
#
_entry.id   b9d44bf8a86c5244ec4e080d831a829f
#
_cell.length_a   1.000
_cell.length_b   1.000
_cell.length_c   1.000
_cell.angle_alpha   90.00
_cell.angle_beta   90.00
_cell.angle_gamma   90.00
#
_symmetry.space_group_name_H-M   'P 1'
#
loop_
_entity.id
_entity.type
_entity.pdbx_description
1 polymer ?
#
loop_
_entity_poly.entity_id
_entity_poly.type
_entity_poly.pdbx_seq_one_letter_code
_entity_poly.pdbx_strand_id
1 'polypeptide(L)'
;MGLQKYESEVKFIPQDVNTVYERFADLRNLAALKEKLSDPAVREKMAEQVPADKMAEAEKQLENMQFDQDSVSLASPVGNITLAVVERDAPKLIKFEGQGTPIPLYLWLQLLPVSTYECKLRVTIGAEVNIFMKGMVSKPLQQAAEGLANILAAVR
;
A
#
# COMPACT_ATOMS: atom_id res chain seq x y z
N MET A 1 -0.01 16.77 19.63
CA MET A 1 -0.15 15.59 18.76
C MET A 1 0.65 15.82 17.51
N GLY A 2 1.42 14.83 17.09
CA GLY A 2 2.23 14.94 15.89
C GLY A 2 1.92 13.85 14.89
N LEU A 3 2.28 14.11 13.65
CA LEU A 3 2.16 13.10 12.59
C LEU A 3 3.25 12.04 12.79
N GLN A 4 2.83 10.79 12.94
CA GLN A 4 3.74 9.65 12.99
C GLN A 4 3.75 8.97 11.62
N LYS A 5 4.94 8.71 11.12
CA LYS A 5 5.12 8.06 9.81
C LYS A 5 5.67 6.66 9.99
N TYR A 6 5.10 5.72 9.27
CA TYR A 6 5.49 4.31 9.26
C TYR A 6 5.88 3.95 7.84
N GLU A 7 7.17 3.80 7.61
CA GLU A 7 7.72 3.57 6.28
C GLU A 7 8.05 2.09 6.08
N SER A 8 7.69 1.58 4.90
CA SER A 8 8.10 0.23 4.50
C SER A 8 9.58 0.23 4.14
N GLU A 9 10.14 -0.96 4.01
CA GLU A 9 11.43 -1.11 3.35
C GLU A 9 11.27 -0.75 1.87
N VAL A 10 12.37 -0.33 1.25
CA VAL A 10 12.39 -0.05 -0.18
C VAL A 10 12.34 -1.37 -0.93
N LYS A 11 11.42 -1.47 -1.89
CA LYS A 11 11.25 -2.65 -2.74
C LYS A 11 11.65 -2.31 -4.16
N PHE A 12 12.34 -3.24 -4.82
CA PHE A 12 12.74 -3.07 -6.22
C PHE A 12 11.68 -3.70 -7.12
N ILE A 13 11.32 -2.97 -8.17
CA ILE A 13 10.37 -3.44 -9.18
C ILE A 13 11.08 -3.44 -10.52
N PRO A 14 11.22 -4.59 -11.20
CA PRO A 14 11.93 -4.69 -12.49
C PRO A 14 11.06 -4.23 -13.65
N GLN A 15 10.55 -3.02 -13.55
CA GLN A 15 9.77 -2.33 -14.58
C GLN A 15 10.12 -0.85 -14.52
N ASP A 16 9.90 -0.13 -15.62
CA ASP A 16 10.18 1.30 -15.64
C ASP A 16 9.18 2.05 -14.73
N VAL A 17 9.65 3.17 -14.19
CA VAL A 17 8.88 3.95 -13.21
C VAL A 17 7.56 4.46 -13.79
N ASN A 18 7.51 4.81 -15.05
CA ASN A 18 6.30 5.33 -15.68
C ASN A 18 5.21 4.27 -15.78
N THR A 19 5.58 3.05 -16.19
CA THR A 19 4.63 1.94 -16.25
C THR A 19 4.06 1.59 -14.89
N VAL A 20 4.94 1.55 -13.87
CA VAL A 20 4.51 1.27 -12.50
C VAL A 20 3.62 2.38 -11.97
N TYR A 21 4.00 3.63 -12.21
CA TYR A 21 3.20 4.77 -11.78
C TYR A 21 1.80 4.75 -12.39
N GLU A 22 1.69 4.54 -13.70
CA GLU A 22 0.39 4.48 -14.38
C GLU A 22 -0.50 3.37 -13.83
N ARG A 23 0.10 2.23 -13.46
CA ARG A 23 -0.65 1.13 -12.85
C ARG A 23 -1.24 1.53 -11.50
N PHE A 24 -0.49 2.26 -10.69
CA PHE A 24 -0.94 2.66 -9.35
C PHE A 24 -1.79 3.93 -9.36
N ALA A 25 -1.66 4.76 -10.39
CA ALA A 25 -2.39 6.03 -10.46
C ALA A 25 -3.91 5.84 -10.67
N ASP A 26 -4.31 4.77 -11.33
CA ASP A 26 -5.71 4.39 -11.45
C ASP A 26 -5.96 3.18 -10.55
N LEU A 27 -6.65 3.40 -9.44
CA LEU A 27 -6.85 2.36 -8.43
C LEU A 27 -7.70 1.20 -8.93
N ARG A 28 -8.43 1.36 -10.03
CA ARG A 28 -9.17 0.24 -10.63
C ARG A 28 -8.19 -0.84 -11.14
N ASN A 29 -6.99 -0.44 -11.53
CA ASN A 29 -5.95 -1.40 -11.90
C ASN A 29 -5.54 -2.26 -10.71
N LEU A 30 -5.65 -1.73 -9.50
CA LEU A 30 -5.33 -2.46 -8.28
C LEU A 30 -6.41 -3.48 -7.93
N ALA A 31 -7.63 -3.31 -8.43
CA ALA A 31 -8.68 -4.33 -8.24
C ALA A 31 -8.30 -5.65 -8.90
N ALA A 32 -7.53 -5.60 -9.97
CA ALA A 32 -7.02 -6.79 -10.64
C ALA A 32 -6.02 -7.58 -9.78
N LEU A 33 -5.48 -6.98 -8.72
CA LEU A 33 -4.57 -7.66 -7.79
C LEU A 33 -5.24 -8.85 -7.12
N LYS A 34 -6.54 -8.74 -6.85
CA LYS A 34 -7.29 -9.84 -6.23
C LYS A 34 -7.25 -11.10 -7.11
N GLU A 35 -7.38 -10.92 -8.41
CA GLU A 35 -7.30 -12.01 -9.38
C GLU A 35 -5.87 -12.52 -9.51
N LYS A 36 -4.90 -11.61 -9.55
CA LYS A 36 -3.49 -11.97 -9.69
C LYS A 36 -2.97 -12.74 -8.49
N LEU A 37 -3.45 -12.45 -7.29
CA LEU A 37 -3.08 -13.20 -6.08
C LEU A 37 -3.58 -14.65 -6.12
N SER A 38 -4.55 -14.95 -6.96
CA SER A 38 -4.99 -16.33 -7.20
C SER A 38 -4.06 -17.07 -8.17
N ASP A 39 -3.21 -16.35 -8.90
CA ASP A 39 -2.27 -16.94 -9.84
C ASP A 39 -1.13 -17.62 -9.09
N PRO A 40 -0.88 -18.93 -9.34
CA PRO A 40 0.18 -19.65 -8.67
C PRO A 40 1.57 -19.03 -8.85
N ALA A 41 1.85 -18.43 -10.01
CA ALA A 41 3.14 -17.80 -10.27
C ALA A 41 3.36 -16.57 -9.38
N VAL A 42 2.32 -15.76 -9.18
CA VAL A 42 2.39 -14.59 -8.30
C VAL A 42 2.53 -15.03 -6.85
N ARG A 43 1.78 -16.05 -6.43
CA ARG A 43 1.89 -16.60 -5.07
C ARG A 43 3.28 -17.13 -4.77
N GLU A 44 3.90 -17.78 -5.75
CA GLU A 44 5.25 -18.30 -5.61
C GLU A 44 6.26 -17.18 -5.37
N LYS A 45 6.15 -16.09 -6.12
CA LYS A 45 7.01 -14.92 -5.93
C LYS A 45 6.81 -14.27 -4.57
N MET A 46 5.56 -14.17 -4.13
CA MET A 46 5.25 -13.61 -2.82
C MET A 46 5.79 -14.51 -1.70
N ALA A 47 5.72 -15.82 -1.87
CA ALA A 47 6.22 -16.78 -0.88
C ALA A 47 7.72 -16.64 -0.64
N GLU A 48 8.46 -16.21 -1.64
CA GLU A 48 9.90 -15.95 -1.50
C GLU A 48 10.20 -14.74 -0.62
N GLN A 49 9.28 -13.77 -0.57
CA GLN A 49 9.50 -12.49 0.12
C GLN A 49 8.67 -12.35 1.40
N VAL A 50 7.59 -13.11 1.53
CA VAL A 50 6.61 -12.94 2.61
C VAL A 50 6.37 -14.28 3.29
N PRO A 51 6.45 -14.35 4.64
CA PRO A 51 6.09 -15.57 5.37
C PRO A 51 4.65 -16.00 5.11
N ALA A 52 4.39 -17.30 5.16
CA ALA A 52 3.08 -17.86 4.82
C ALA A 52 1.93 -17.32 5.67
N ASP A 53 2.17 -17.06 6.96
CA ASP A 53 1.17 -16.49 7.86
C ASP A 53 0.81 -15.05 7.45
N LYS A 54 1.81 -14.27 7.03
CA LYS A 54 1.57 -12.90 6.56
C LYS A 54 0.92 -12.87 5.18
N MET A 55 1.17 -13.86 4.35
CA MET A 55 0.45 -13.99 3.08
C MET A 55 -1.04 -14.20 3.28
N ALA A 56 -1.42 -15.03 4.23
CA ALA A 56 -2.84 -15.26 4.54
C ALA A 56 -3.52 -13.97 5.02
N GLU A 57 -2.84 -13.18 5.84
CA GLU A 57 -3.35 -11.88 6.28
C GLU A 57 -3.49 -10.90 5.13
N ALA A 58 -2.49 -10.85 4.24
CA ALA A 58 -2.52 -9.97 3.08
C ALA A 58 -3.68 -10.32 2.14
N GLU A 59 -3.91 -11.59 1.88
CA GLU A 59 -5.02 -12.05 1.06
C GLU A 59 -6.37 -11.68 1.68
N LYS A 60 -6.49 -11.87 2.99
CA LYS A 60 -7.72 -11.53 3.72
C LYS A 60 -8.00 -10.04 3.68
N GLN A 61 -6.97 -9.20 3.86
CA GLN A 61 -7.12 -7.77 3.76
C GLN A 61 -7.54 -7.35 2.35
N LEU A 62 -6.93 -7.95 1.33
CA LEU A 62 -7.22 -7.62 -0.04
C LEU A 62 -8.64 -8.01 -0.45
N GLU A 63 -9.16 -9.13 0.05
CA GLU A 63 -10.53 -9.53 -0.18
C GLU A 63 -11.56 -8.52 0.32
N ASN A 64 -11.20 -7.80 1.39
CA ASN A 64 -12.08 -6.80 2.00
C ASN A 64 -11.87 -5.41 1.42
N MET A 65 -10.94 -5.23 0.50
CA MET A 65 -10.68 -3.95 -0.12
C MET A 65 -11.56 -3.76 -1.35
N GLN A 66 -12.06 -2.53 -1.52
CA GLN A 66 -12.81 -2.14 -2.71
C GLN A 66 -12.11 -0.94 -3.35
N PHE A 67 -11.91 -1.02 -4.66
CA PHE A 67 -11.18 -0.01 -5.40
C PHE A 67 -12.08 0.73 -6.37
N ASP A 68 -12.05 2.06 -6.29
CA ASP A 68 -12.61 2.95 -7.31
C ASP A 68 -11.43 3.62 -8.02
N GLN A 69 -11.72 4.46 -9.01
CA GLN A 69 -10.67 5.13 -9.77
C GLN A 69 -9.74 5.97 -8.89
N ASP A 70 -10.29 6.68 -7.91
CA ASP A 70 -9.56 7.64 -7.08
C ASP A 70 -9.62 7.32 -5.58
N SER A 71 -10.08 6.13 -5.22
CA SER A 71 -10.19 5.78 -3.81
C SER A 71 -10.13 4.28 -3.59
N VAL A 72 -9.76 3.90 -2.37
CA VAL A 72 -9.79 2.52 -1.92
C VAL A 72 -10.44 2.47 -0.55
N SER A 73 -11.36 1.52 -0.36
CA SER A 73 -12.02 1.28 0.92
C SER A 73 -11.56 -0.04 1.48
N LEU A 74 -11.32 -0.07 2.78
CA LEU A 74 -10.87 -1.30 3.46
C LEU A 74 -11.46 -1.37 4.86
N ALA A 75 -11.59 -2.60 5.35
CA ALA A 75 -11.98 -2.85 6.73
C ALA A 75 -10.75 -2.80 7.62
N SER A 76 -10.86 -2.13 8.76
CA SER A 76 -9.79 -2.03 9.73
C SER A 76 -10.32 -2.32 11.14
N PRO A 77 -9.43 -2.53 12.13
CA PRO A 77 -9.86 -2.70 13.51
C PRO A 77 -10.66 -1.53 14.07
N VAL A 78 -10.52 -0.35 13.48
CA VAL A 78 -11.25 0.86 13.90
C VAL A 78 -12.49 1.15 13.05
N GLY A 79 -12.84 0.23 12.13
CA GLY A 79 -13.99 0.36 11.23
C GLY A 79 -13.58 0.44 9.77
N ASN A 80 -14.54 0.72 8.92
CA ASN A 80 -14.26 0.88 7.49
C ASN A 80 -13.56 2.22 7.23
N ILE A 81 -12.47 2.16 6.47
CA ILE A 81 -11.66 3.33 6.10
C ILE A 81 -11.68 3.48 4.59
N THR A 82 -11.87 4.70 4.12
CA THR A 82 -11.71 5.04 2.70
C THR A 82 -10.51 5.96 2.56
N LEU A 83 -9.60 5.60 1.66
CA LEU A 83 -8.44 6.42 1.31
C LEU A 83 -8.67 6.99 -0.09
N ALA A 84 -8.75 8.31 -0.18
CA ALA A 84 -8.97 9.00 -1.44
C ALA A 84 -7.66 9.64 -1.92
N VAL A 85 -7.40 9.56 -3.21
CA VAL A 85 -6.24 10.21 -3.81
C VAL A 85 -6.44 11.72 -3.76
N VAL A 86 -5.50 12.44 -3.17
CA VAL A 86 -5.52 13.90 -3.07
C VAL A 86 -4.39 14.57 -3.83
N GLU A 87 -3.36 13.81 -4.19
CA GLU A 87 -2.24 14.34 -4.96
C GLU A 87 -1.64 13.26 -5.83
N ARG A 88 -1.33 13.63 -7.06
CA ARG A 88 -0.57 12.81 -8.00
C ARG A 88 0.56 13.65 -8.57
N ASP A 89 1.80 13.23 -8.30
CA ASP A 89 3.00 13.86 -8.85
C ASP A 89 3.73 12.81 -9.69
N ALA A 90 3.36 12.74 -10.95
CA ALA A 90 3.86 11.73 -11.87
C ALA A 90 5.33 11.96 -12.18
N PRO A 91 6.15 10.93 -12.24
CA PRO A 91 5.90 9.53 -11.90
C PRO A 91 6.39 9.13 -10.50
N LYS A 92 6.42 10.06 -9.56
CA LYS A 92 7.13 9.92 -8.28
C LYS A 92 6.24 9.60 -7.08
N LEU A 93 5.03 10.15 -7.06
CA LEU A 93 4.24 10.17 -5.83
C LEU A 93 2.75 10.09 -6.10
N ILE A 94 2.07 9.28 -5.29
CA ILE A 94 0.62 9.30 -5.18
C ILE A 94 0.30 9.41 -3.69
N LYS A 95 -0.41 10.47 -3.30
CA LYS A 95 -0.79 10.71 -1.91
C LYS A 95 -2.28 10.45 -1.72
N PHE A 96 -2.61 9.73 -0.67
CA PHE A 96 -3.97 9.42 -0.26
C PHE A 96 -4.26 10.05 1.09
N GLU A 97 -5.51 10.42 1.31
CA GLU A 97 -5.97 10.94 2.59
C GLU A 97 -7.17 10.12 3.07
N GLY A 98 -7.20 9.80 4.35
CA GLY A 98 -8.28 9.04 4.96
C GLY A 98 -9.55 9.85 5.05
N GLN A 99 -10.68 9.23 4.67
CA GLN A 99 -12.01 9.81 4.74
C GLN A 99 -12.81 9.07 5.79
N GLY A 100 -13.47 9.81 6.68
CA GLY A 100 -14.32 9.22 7.72
C GLY A 100 -13.55 8.45 8.80
N THR A 101 -12.26 8.72 8.94
CA THR A 101 -11.45 8.07 9.97
C THR A 101 -11.53 8.83 11.29
N PRO A 102 -11.41 8.13 12.44
CA PRO A 102 -11.43 8.80 13.74
C PRO A 102 -10.18 9.66 13.98
N ILE A 103 -9.09 9.37 13.29
CA ILE A 103 -7.86 10.17 13.33
C ILE A 103 -7.42 10.46 11.89
N PRO A 104 -6.71 11.58 11.63
CA PRO A 104 -6.18 11.85 10.29
C PRO A 104 -5.20 10.75 9.86
N LEU A 105 -5.45 10.20 8.67
CA LEU A 105 -4.61 9.17 8.08
C LEU A 105 -4.18 9.59 6.68
N TYR A 106 -2.95 9.26 6.34
CA TYR A 106 -2.36 9.55 5.05
C TYR A 106 -1.61 8.32 4.55
N LEU A 107 -1.57 8.16 3.24
CA LEU A 107 -0.80 7.10 2.60
C LEU A 107 -0.02 7.71 1.45
N TRP A 108 1.27 7.43 1.37
CA TRP A 108 2.12 7.86 0.27
C TRP A 108 2.68 6.63 -0.44
N LEU A 109 2.48 6.57 -1.74
CA LEU A 109 3.18 5.63 -2.61
C LEU A 109 4.28 6.41 -3.31
N GLN A 110 5.53 6.09 -2.99
CA GLN A 110 6.68 6.79 -3.50
C GLN A 110 7.44 5.90 -4.48
N LEU A 111 7.72 6.43 -5.66
CA LEU A 111 8.46 5.73 -6.70
C LEU A 111 9.71 6.52 -7.06
N LEU A 112 10.81 5.79 -7.26
CA LEU A 112 12.09 6.39 -7.66
C LEU A 112 12.70 5.56 -8.77
N PRO A 113 13.03 6.17 -9.93
CA PRO A 113 13.68 5.43 -11.01
C PRO A 113 15.09 5.01 -10.60
N VAL A 114 15.46 3.78 -10.91
CA VAL A 114 16.80 3.26 -10.72
C VAL A 114 17.51 3.19 -12.06
N SER A 115 16.79 2.67 -13.06
CA SER A 115 17.28 2.56 -14.44
C SER A 115 16.08 2.63 -15.38
N THR A 116 16.33 2.45 -16.68
CA THR A 116 15.28 2.45 -17.69
C THR A 116 14.24 1.35 -17.43
N TYR A 117 14.64 0.23 -16.84
CA TYR A 117 13.78 -0.94 -16.65
C TYR A 117 13.59 -1.32 -15.20
N GLU A 118 13.94 -0.44 -14.26
CA GLU A 118 13.81 -0.75 -12.84
C GLU A 118 13.50 0.50 -12.04
N CYS A 119 12.65 0.34 -11.03
CA CYS A 119 12.37 1.43 -10.09
C CYS A 119 12.30 0.88 -8.66
N LYS A 120 12.23 1.79 -7.70
CA LYS A 120 12.05 1.49 -6.28
C LYS A 120 10.70 1.97 -5.82
N LEU A 121 10.10 1.20 -4.92
CA LEU A 121 8.83 1.57 -4.26
C LEU A 121 9.05 1.65 -2.76
N ARG A 122 8.50 2.68 -2.15
CA ARG A 122 8.35 2.76 -0.70
C ARG A 122 6.93 3.19 -0.37
N VAL A 123 6.32 2.51 0.60
CA VAL A 123 5.00 2.86 1.12
C VAL A 123 5.19 3.52 2.47
N THR A 124 4.55 4.67 2.67
CA THR A 124 4.56 5.40 3.94
C THR A 124 3.13 5.61 4.39
N ILE A 125 2.83 5.25 5.63
CA ILE A 125 1.54 5.54 6.26
C ILE A 125 1.77 6.60 7.32
N GLY A 126 1.00 7.69 7.27
CA GLY A 126 1.03 8.75 8.26
C GLY A 126 -0.26 8.76 9.08
N ALA A 127 -0.13 8.90 10.39
CA ALA A 127 -1.28 9.01 11.28
C ALA A 127 -1.01 10.04 12.34
N GLU A 128 -1.98 10.91 12.59
CA GLU A 128 -1.90 11.87 13.71
C GLU A 128 -2.46 11.16 14.95
N VAL A 129 -1.56 10.72 15.81
CA VAL A 129 -1.92 9.96 17.01
C VAL A 129 -1.36 10.65 18.25
N ASN A 130 -2.08 10.53 19.37
CA ASN A 130 -1.56 11.00 20.64
C ASN A 130 -0.64 9.92 21.25
N ILE A 131 0.01 10.30 22.35
CA ILE A 131 0.99 9.44 23.00
C ILE A 131 0.38 8.11 23.49
N PHE A 132 -0.90 8.14 23.87
CA PHE A 132 -1.60 6.93 24.34
C PHE A 132 -1.91 5.96 23.20
N MET A 133 -2.26 6.50 22.04
CA MET A 133 -2.59 5.69 20.88
C MET A 133 -1.36 5.18 20.14
N LYS A 134 -0.24 5.92 20.23
CA LYS A 134 0.98 5.58 19.49
C LYS A 134 1.43 4.14 19.70
N GLY A 135 1.45 3.70 20.96
CA GLY A 135 1.86 2.33 21.28
C GLY A 135 0.93 1.26 20.75
N MET A 136 -0.36 1.59 20.58
CA MET A 136 -1.37 0.65 20.09
C MET A 136 -1.36 0.51 18.57
N VAL A 137 -1.06 1.60 17.85
CA VAL A 137 -1.20 1.61 16.39
C VAL A 137 0.12 1.48 15.64
N SER A 138 1.26 1.68 16.32
CA SER A 138 2.57 1.68 15.65
C SER A 138 2.87 0.36 14.95
N LYS A 139 2.72 -0.75 15.64
CA LYS A 139 3.01 -2.07 15.06
C LYS A 139 2.04 -2.44 13.95
N PRO A 140 0.70 -2.32 14.13
CA PRO A 140 -0.23 -2.59 13.04
C PRO A 140 0.00 -1.73 11.81
N LEU A 141 0.29 -0.44 11.98
CA LEU A 141 0.51 0.46 10.86
C LEU A 141 1.83 0.17 10.15
N GLN A 142 2.88 -0.17 10.90
CA GLN A 142 4.15 -0.57 10.30
C GLN A 142 3.99 -1.87 9.49
N GLN A 143 3.26 -2.83 10.01
CA GLN A 143 2.97 -4.07 9.30
C GLN A 143 2.11 -3.83 8.06
N ALA A 144 1.17 -2.90 8.13
CA ALA A 144 0.32 -2.55 6.99
C ALA A 144 1.16 -1.92 5.87
N ALA A 145 2.08 -1.03 6.21
CA ALA A 145 2.98 -0.42 5.22
C ALA A 145 3.86 -1.47 4.54
N GLU A 146 4.46 -2.38 5.32
CA GLU A 146 5.27 -3.47 4.78
C GLU A 146 4.46 -4.42 3.92
N GLY A 147 3.27 -4.82 4.39
CA GLY A 147 2.40 -5.72 3.65
C GLY A 147 1.97 -5.14 2.32
N LEU A 148 1.59 -3.87 2.33
CA LEU A 148 1.18 -3.20 1.10
C LEU A 148 2.35 -3.06 0.12
N ALA A 149 3.54 -2.72 0.61
CA ALA A 149 4.73 -2.63 -0.23
C ALA A 149 5.07 -3.99 -0.87
N ASN A 150 4.98 -5.07 -0.10
CA ASN A 150 5.22 -6.42 -0.61
C ASN A 150 4.22 -6.80 -1.71
N ILE A 151 2.94 -6.51 -1.49
CA ILE A 151 1.89 -6.80 -2.46
C ILE A 151 2.12 -6.02 -3.74
N LEU A 152 2.34 -4.71 -3.64
CA LEU A 152 2.52 -3.85 -4.80
C LEU A 152 3.78 -4.18 -5.58
N ALA A 153 4.86 -4.55 -4.90
CA ALA A 153 6.12 -4.92 -5.55
C ALA A 153 6.05 -6.30 -6.23
N ALA A 154 5.22 -7.19 -5.73
CA ALA A 154 5.08 -8.55 -6.28
C ALA A 154 4.23 -8.59 -7.56
N VAL A 155 3.37 -7.60 -7.75
CA VAL A 155 2.44 -7.56 -8.89
C VAL A 155 3.09 -6.83 -10.06
N ARG A 156 3.10 -7.51 -11.20
CA ARG A 156 3.73 -7.02 -12.44
C ARG A 156 2.82 -7.19 -13.62
#